data_8c585435b3f199642e70a39c259764d3
#
_entry.id   8c585435b3f199642e70a39c259764d3
#
_cell.length_a   1.000
_cell.length_b   1.000
_cell.length_c   1.000
_cell.angle_alpha   90.00
_cell.angle_beta   90.00
_cell.angle_gamma   90.00
#
_symmetry.space_group_name_H-M   'P 1'
#
loop_
_entity.id
_entity.type
_entity.pdbx_description
1 polymer ?
#
loop_
_entity_poly.entity_id
_entity_poly.type
_entity_poly.pdbx_seq_one_letter_code
_entity_poly.pdbx_strand_id
1 'polypeptide(L)'
;AICKMIEKQKIKNNNNSDFHFLGNRYDIIYTEYCDISFGENKVFLNKNIDVDKWYKKQAKIIFKKHLDEIYKTFSRKIVYPELRIRKMTTRWGVCNTKTKVITLNLELIKRDEKYLDYVIVHELSHLIYPNHSSKFWELVEENFPKYKQIKKEMKEF
;
A
#
# COMPACT_ATOMS: atom_id res chain seq x y z
N ALA A 1 3.46 4.86 -26.95
CA ALA A 1 3.19 4.44 -28.32
C ALA A 1 3.63 3.00 -28.58
N ILE A 2 4.80 2.59 -28.11
CA ILE A 2 5.31 1.21 -28.32
C ILE A 2 4.42 0.19 -27.62
N CYS A 3 3.97 0.45 -26.42
CA CYS A 3 3.10 -0.48 -25.68
C CYS A 3 1.69 -0.62 -26.28
N LYS A 4 1.20 0.37 -27.02
CA LYS A 4 -0.06 0.28 -27.77
C LYS A 4 0.01 -0.69 -28.94
N MET A 5 1.18 -0.86 -29.55
CA MET A 5 1.38 -1.83 -30.64
C MET A 5 1.34 -3.27 -30.13
N ILE A 6 1.71 -3.48 -28.87
CA ILE A 6 1.72 -4.80 -28.25
C ILE A 6 0.30 -5.32 -28.00
N GLU A 7 -0.67 -4.45 -27.73
CA GLU A 7 -2.09 -4.83 -27.54
C GLU A 7 -2.67 -5.57 -28.72
N LYS A 8 -2.13 -5.35 -29.93
CA LYS A 8 -2.59 -6.00 -31.17
C LYS A 8 -1.95 -7.35 -31.41
N GLN A 9 -0.96 -7.74 -30.63
CA GLN A 9 -0.29 -9.03 -30.78
C GLN A 9 -0.98 -10.05 -29.88
N LYS A 10 -1.23 -11.27 -30.43
CA LYS A 10 -1.74 -12.39 -29.63
C LYS A 10 -0.69 -12.80 -28.61
N ILE A 11 -0.97 -12.56 -27.35
CA ILE A 11 -0.07 -12.83 -26.26
C ILE A 11 -0.46 -14.15 -25.61
N LYS A 12 0.54 -14.98 -25.35
CA LYS A 12 0.33 -16.23 -24.61
C LYS A 12 -0.18 -15.90 -23.21
N ASN A 13 -1.44 -16.22 -22.95
CA ASN A 13 -2.02 -16.15 -21.62
C ASN A 13 -1.24 -17.07 -20.68
N ASN A 14 -0.47 -16.49 -19.78
CA ASN A 14 -0.06 -17.20 -18.58
C ASN A 14 -1.25 -17.16 -17.62
N ASN A 15 -1.97 -18.27 -17.56
CA ASN A 15 -3.29 -18.41 -16.96
C ASN A 15 -3.37 -18.15 -15.44
N ASN A 16 -2.30 -17.80 -14.73
CA ASN A 16 -2.28 -17.85 -13.26
C ASN A 16 -1.71 -16.64 -12.54
N SER A 17 -1.41 -15.52 -13.20
CA SER A 17 -0.85 -14.41 -12.50
C SER A 17 -1.61 -13.12 -12.74
N ASP A 18 -2.34 -12.73 -11.73
CA ASP A 18 -2.96 -11.41 -11.65
C ASP A 18 -1.96 -10.42 -11.09
N PHE A 19 -1.96 -9.21 -11.63
CA PHE A 19 -1.18 -8.11 -11.11
C PHE A 19 -2.11 -7.16 -10.37
N HIS A 20 -1.81 -6.89 -9.11
CA HIS A 20 -2.59 -5.99 -8.27
C HIS A 20 -1.78 -4.74 -7.92
N PHE A 21 -2.41 -3.59 -8.08
CA PHE A 21 -1.80 -2.32 -7.74
C PHE A 21 -2.87 -1.31 -7.33
N LEU A 22 -2.76 -0.77 -6.13
CA LEU A 22 -3.68 0.23 -5.55
C LEU A 22 -5.16 -0.17 -5.65
N GLY A 23 -5.43 -1.45 -5.42
CA GLY A 23 -6.79 -1.99 -5.43
C GLY A 23 -7.32 -2.40 -6.79
N ASN A 24 -6.57 -2.19 -7.84
CA ASN A 24 -6.95 -2.57 -9.20
C ASN A 24 -6.26 -3.88 -9.61
N ARG A 25 -7.02 -4.71 -10.32
CA ARG A 25 -6.51 -5.94 -10.90
C ARG A 25 -6.19 -5.73 -12.38
N TYR A 26 -5.04 -6.23 -12.80
CA TYR A 26 -4.58 -6.16 -14.18
C TYR A 26 -4.22 -7.54 -14.70
N ASP A 27 -4.57 -7.82 -15.96
CA ASP A 27 -4.07 -9.00 -16.67
C ASP A 27 -2.64 -8.75 -17.12
N ILE A 28 -1.75 -9.71 -16.87
CA ILE A 28 -0.33 -9.57 -17.22
C ILE A 28 -0.11 -9.95 -18.68
N ILE A 29 0.59 -9.07 -19.37
CA ILE A 29 1.09 -9.28 -20.73
C ILE A 29 2.59 -9.10 -20.73
N TYR A 30 3.34 -10.15 -21.03
CA TYR A 30 4.79 -10.07 -21.08
C TYR A 30 5.26 -9.51 -22.42
N THR A 31 6.28 -8.64 -22.35
CA THR A 31 6.82 -7.93 -23.53
C THR A 31 8.32 -7.72 -23.38
N GLU A 32 8.98 -7.44 -24.49
CA GLU A 32 10.39 -7.04 -24.56
C GLU A 32 10.54 -5.54 -24.82
N TYR A 33 9.44 -4.83 -25.05
CA TYR A 33 9.48 -3.43 -25.52
C TYR A 33 9.46 -2.36 -24.43
N CYS A 34 9.09 -2.73 -23.21
CA CYS A 34 9.10 -1.81 -22.07
C CYS A 34 9.30 -2.60 -20.77
N ASP A 35 9.71 -1.91 -19.72
CA ASP A 35 9.85 -2.54 -18.40
C ASP A 35 8.50 -2.77 -17.76
N ILE A 36 7.69 -1.73 -17.64
CA ILE A 36 6.32 -1.79 -17.16
C ILE A 36 5.51 -0.66 -17.76
N SER A 37 4.29 -0.99 -18.20
CA SER A 37 3.33 -0.02 -18.69
C SER A 37 1.91 -0.48 -18.39
N PHE A 38 1.03 0.44 -18.02
CA PHE A 38 -0.36 0.14 -17.69
C PHE A 38 -1.28 0.51 -18.83
N GLY A 39 -2.14 -0.43 -19.23
CA GLY A 39 -3.29 -0.20 -20.08
C GLY A 39 -4.56 -0.19 -19.25
N GLU A 40 -5.73 -0.25 -19.88
CA GLU A 40 -7.03 -0.14 -19.19
C GLU A 40 -7.24 -1.27 -18.16
N ASN A 41 -7.09 -2.53 -18.53
CA ASN A 41 -7.21 -3.68 -17.64
C ASN A 41 -6.00 -4.60 -17.73
N LYS A 42 -4.89 -4.09 -18.23
CA LYS A 42 -3.71 -4.87 -18.55
C LYS A 42 -2.46 -4.15 -18.04
N VAL A 43 -1.48 -4.95 -17.68
CA VAL A 43 -0.14 -4.45 -17.40
C VAL A 43 0.85 -5.16 -18.31
N PHE A 44 1.68 -4.38 -18.98
CA PHE A 44 2.74 -4.87 -19.85
C PHE A 44 4.03 -4.94 -19.03
N LEU A 45 4.56 -6.13 -18.86
CA LEU A 45 5.76 -6.39 -18.06
C LEU A 45 6.86 -6.96 -18.93
N ASN A 46 8.08 -6.43 -18.78
CA ASN A 46 9.25 -7.10 -19.31
C ASN A 46 9.45 -8.43 -18.59
N LYS A 47 9.78 -9.49 -19.33
CA LYS A 47 10.03 -10.83 -18.75
C LYS A 47 11.11 -10.84 -17.67
N ASN A 48 12.05 -9.91 -17.76
CA ASN A 48 13.19 -9.80 -16.85
C ASN A 48 13.00 -8.78 -15.74
N ILE A 49 11.82 -8.15 -15.63
CA ILE A 49 11.56 -7.18 -14.58
C ILE A 49 11.53 -7.86 -13.20
N ASP A 50 12.19 -7.24 -12.24
CA ASP A 50 12.03 -7.59 -10.83
C ASP A 50 10.80 -6.87 -10.27
N VAL A 51 9.66 -7.58 -10.24
CA VAL A 51 8.38 -7.04 -9.80
C VAL A 51 8.42 -6.62 -8.33
N ASP A 52 9.07 -7.41 -7.48
CA ASP A 52 9.18 -7.09 -6.06
C ASP A 52 9.96 -5.79 -5.84
N LYS A 53 11.03 -5.59 -6.58
CA LYS A 53 11.82 -4.35 -6.54
C LYS A 53 10.98 -3.15 -7.02
N TRP A 54 10.19 -3.36 -8.07
CA TRP A 54 9.28 -2.33 -8.57
C TRP A 54 8.24 -1.94 -7.51
N TYR A 55 7.60 -2.93 -6.87
CA TYR A 55 6.65 -2.67 -5.77
C TYR A 55 7.29 -1.90 -4.62
N LYS A 56 8.50 -2.27 -4.22
CA LYS A 56 9.23 -1.57 -3.16
C LYS A 56 9.49 -0.11 -3.51
N LYS A 57 9.86 0.15 -4.75
CA LYS A 57 10.08 1.51 -5.25
C LYS A 57 8.79 2.34 -5.22
N GLN A 58 7.69 1.77 -5.69
CA GLN A 58 6.39 2.45 -5.67
C GLN A 58 5.91 2.69 -4.23
N ALA A 59 6.06 1.71 -3.36
CA ALA A 59 5.66 1.82 -1.97
C ALA A 59 6.41 2.94 -1.26
N LYS A 60 7.70 3.10 -1.48
CA LYS A 60 8.48 4.19 -0.89
C LYS A 60 7.91 5.56 -1.25
N ILE A 61 7.49 5.75 -2.48
CA ILE A 61 6.91 7.01 -2.96
C ILE A 61 5.50 7.21 -2.41
N ILE A 62 4.64 6.21 -2.57
CA ILE A 62 3.21 6.30 -2.27
C ILE A 62 2.96 6.30 -0.77
N PHE A 63 3.63 5.44 -0.01
CA PHE A 63 3.46 5.35 1.44
C PHE A 63 3.94 6.63 2.14
N LYS A 64 5.07 7.17 1.68
CA LYS A 64 5.57 8.45 2.20
C LYS A 64 4.62 9.60 1.91
N LYS A 65 4.09 9.66 0.71
CA LYS A 65 3.11 10.68 0.31
C LYS A 65 1.87 10.63 1.21
N HIS A 66 1.30 9.45 1.42
CA HIS A 66 0.13 9.26 2.28
C HIS A 66 0.44 9.59 3.74
N LEU A 67 1.60 9.14 4.23
CA LEU A 67 2.05 9.48 5.58
C LEU A 67 2.15 11.00 5.77
N ASP A 68 2.78 11.70 4.84
CA ASP A 68 2.95 13.15 4.93
C ASP A 68 1.61 13.88 4.91
N GLU A 69 0.68 13.47 4.06
CA GLU A 69 -0.67 14.05 3.98
C GLU A 69 -1.46 13.84 5.28
N ILE A 70 -1.43 12.62 5.82
CA ILE A 70 -2.12 12.28 7.07
C ILE A 70 -1.46 12.98 8.24
N TYR A 71 -0.14 13.03 8.29
CA TYR A 71 0.60 13.72 9.34
C TYR A 71 0.21 15.20 9.43
N LYS A 72 0.08 15.88 8.29
CA LYS A 72 -0.31 17.30 8.24
C LYS A 72 -1.69 17.58 8.83
N THR A 73 -2.62 16.65 8.65
CA THR A 73 -4.01 16.80 9.08
C THR A 73 -4.32 16.03 10.36
N PHE A 74 -3.32 15.38 10.95
CA PHE A 74 -3.53 14.59 12.17
C PHE A 74 -4.00 15.49 13.32
N SER A 75 -5.03 15.06 14.05
CA SER A 75 -5.72 15.86 15.07
C SER A 75 -4.86 16.20 16.31
N ARG A 76 -3.77 15.49 16.51
CA ARG A 76 -2.83 15.68 17.60
C ARG A 76 -1.43 15.96 17.08
N LYS A 77 -0.69 16.72 17.85
CA LYS A 77 0.71 17.01 17.56
C LYS A 77 1.57 15.81 17.96
N ILE A 78 2.25 15.22 16.98
CA ILE A 78 3.13 14.06 17.17
C ILE A 78 4.47 14.31 16.48
N VAL A 79 5.51 13.62 16.95
CA VAL A 79 6.81 13.62 16.27
C VAL A 79 6.67 12.90 14.94
N TYR A 80 7.27 13.45 13.90
CA TYR A 80 7.28 12.80 12.59
C TYR A 80 8.04 11.47 12.68
N PRO A 81 7.40 10.34 12.36
CA PRO A 81 8.02 9.03 12.52
C PRO A 81 9.02 8.71 11.41
N GLU A 82 9.94 7.81 11.69
CA GLU A 82 10.71 7.15 10.64
C GLU A 82 9.84 6.09 9.99
N LEU A 83 9.75 6.08 8.67
CA LEU A 83 8.98 5.12 7.92
C LEU A 83 9.88 3.99 7.40
N ARG A 84 9.48 2.75 7.69
CA ARG A 84 10.08 1.54 7.11
C ARG A 84 9.00 0.73 6.40
N ILE A 85 9.39 0.04 5.36
CA ILE A 85 8.50 -0.78 4.54
C ILE A 85 9.11 -2.15 4.40
N ARG A 86 8.35 -3.19 4.73
CA ARG A 86 8.78 -4.57 4.50
C ARG A 86 7.58 -5.50 4.35
N LYS A 87 7.78 -6.63 3.71
CA LYS A 87 6.78 -7.67 3.61
C LYS A 87 6.62 -8.36 4.97
N MET A 88 5.38 -8.44 5.44
CA MET A 88 5.02 -9.10 6.69
C MET A 88 3.89 -10.09 6.44
N THR A 89 3.86 -11.19 7.21
CA THR A 89 2.87 -12.26 7.03
C THR A 89 1.65 -12.13 7.93
N THR A 90 1.81 -11.54 9.13
CA THR A 90 0.76 -11.52 10.16
C THR A 90 0.25 -10.13 10.53
N ARG A 91 0.92 -9.08 10.09
CA ARG A 91 0.58 -7.70 10.45
C ARG A 91 0.57 -6.79 9.22
N TRP A 92 -0.27 -5.76 9.28
CA TRP A 92 -0.30 -4.71 8.26
C TRP A 92 0.58 -3.52 8.60
N GLY A 93 0.86 -3.32 9.88
CA GLY A 93 1.76 -2.28 10.34
C GLY A 93 2.25 -2.58 11.76
N VAL A 94 3.34 -1.92 12.15
CA VAL A 94 3.93 -1.98 13.48
C VAL A 94 4.44 -0.59 13.85
N CYS A 95 4.23 -0.20 15.09
CA CYS A 95 4.79 1.05 15.64
C CYS A 95 5.71 0.72 16.81
N ASN A 96 6.95 1.18 16.73
CA ASN A 96 7.85 1.16 17.87
C ASN A 96 7.73 2.51 18.60
N THR A 97 7.09 2.50 19.76
CA THR A 97 6.80 3.73 20.51
C THR A 97 8.05 4.37 21.11
N LYS A 98 9.11 3.60 21.33
CA LYS A 98 10.38 4.10 21.87
C LYS A 98 11.21 4.79 20.79
N THR A 99 11.38 4.16 19.65
CA THR A 99 12.22 4.67 18.55
C THR A 99 11.45 5.58 17.58
N LYS A 100 10.11 5.62 17.70
CA LYS A 100 9.23 6.36 16.78
C LYS A 100 9.36 5.89 15.33
N VAL A 101 9.56 4.60 15.15
CA VAL A 101 9.62 3.95 13.84
C VAL A 101 8.28 3.28 13.55
N ILE A 102 7.71 3.59 12.39
CA ILE A 102 6.53 2.92 11.86
C ILE A 102 6.96 2.03 10.70
N THR A 103 6.61 0.76 10.76
CA THR A 103 6.84 -0.19 9.67
C THR A 103 5.51 -0.54 9.04
N LEU A 104 5.39 -0.35 7.73
CA LEU A 104 4.20 -0.70 6.96
C LEU A 104 4.46 -1.92 6.10
N ASN A 105 3.43 -2.76 5.96
CA ASN A 105 3.51 -3.96 5.13
C ASN A 105 3.51 -3.59 3.65
N LEU A 106 4.51 -4.07 2.92
CA LEU A 106 4.62 -3.85 1.47
C LEU A 106 3.37 -4.30 0.72
N GLU A 107 2.69 -5.33 1.18
CA GLU A 107 1.48 -5.86 0.55
C GLU A 107 0.32 -4.84 0.47
N LEU A 108 0.36 -3.77 1.27
CA LEU A 108 -0.61 -2.68 1.18
C LEU A 108 -0.59 -1.97 -0.18
N ILE A 109 0.54 -2.02 -0.91
CA ILE A 109 0.64 -1.40 -2.24
C ILE A 109 -0.29 -2.04 -3.27
N LYS A 110 -0.69 -3.29 -3.05
CA LYS A 110 -1.59 -4.04 -3.92
C LYS A 110 -3.07 -3.77 -3.62
N ARG A 111 -3.38 -3.21 -2.46
CA ARG A 111 -4.73 -2.96 -1.98
C ARG A 111 -5.18 -1.52 -2.24
N ASP A 112 -6.46 -1.27 -2.11
CA ASP A 112 -7.01 0.08 -2.17
C ASP A 112 -6.32 1.00 -1.16
N GLU A 113 -6.07 2.23 -1.54
CA GLU A 113 -5.35 3.22 -0.72
C GLU A 113 -6.02 3.49 0.64
N LYS A 114 -7.33 3.27 0.76
CA LYS A 114 -8.05 3.43 2.02
C LYS A 114 -7.50 2.54 3.14
N TYR A 115 -7.01 1.35 2.80
CA TYR A 115 -6.41 0.44 3.79
C TYR A 115 -5.05 0.95 4.25
N LEU A 116 -4.26 1.49 3.35
CA LEU A 116 -3.01 2.17 3.68
C LEU A 116 -3.26 3.34 4.64
N ASP A 117 -4.24 4.18 4.32
CA ASP A 117 -4.58 5.34 5.15
C ASP A 117 -5.00 4.93 6.56
N TYR A 118 -5.84 3.89 6.65
CA TYR A 118 -6.25 3.37 7.95
C TYR A 118 -5.06 2.86 8.77
N VAL A 119 -4.17 2.08 8.16
CA VAL A 119 -3.00 1.54 8.86
C VAL A 119 -2.07 2.68 9.32
N ILE A 120 -1.87 3.70 8.50
CA ILE A 120 -1.08 4.87 8.87
C ILE A 120 -1.69 5.57 10.10
N VAL A 121 -2.99 5.82 10.09
CA VAL A 121 -3.69 6.44 11.23
C VAL A 121 -3.56 5.57 12.48
N HIS A 122 -3.73 4.27 12.34
CA HIS A 122 -3.59 3.30 13.43
C HIS A 122 -2.20 3.39 14.08
N GLU A 123 -1.16 3.34 13.27
CA GLU A 123 0.22 3.38 13.78
C GLU A 123 0.62 4.75 14.33
N LEU A 124 0.18 5.84 13.71
CA LEU A 124 0.39 7.19 14.27
C LEU A 124 -0.29 7.36 15.63
N SER A 125 -1.47 6.78 15.80
CA SER A 125 -2.21 6.82 17.07
C SER A 125 -1.46 6.11 18.19
N HIS A 126 -0.69 5.06 17.87
CA HIS A 126 0.17 4.38 18.85
C HIS A 126 1.31 5.26 19.37
N LEU A 127 1.70 6.29 18.65
CA LEU A 127 2.70 7.22 19.16
C LEU A 127 2.21 7.99 20.39
N ILE A 128 0.90 8.08 20.60
CA ILE A 128 0.27 8.72 21.76
C ILE A 128 -0.24 7.66 22.73
N TYR A 129 -0.95 6.65 22.23
CA TYR A 129 -1.56 5.59 23.02
C TYR A 129 -1.00 4.23 22.61
N PRO A 130 -0.01 3.70 23.37
CA PRO A 130 0.63 2.42 23.02
C PRO A 130 -0.32 1.22 22.98
N ASN A 131 -1.36 1.23 23.84
CA ASN A 131 -2.33 0.16 23.93
C ASN A 131 -3.62 0.47 23.16
N HIS A 132 -4.36 -0.55 22.74
CA HIS A 132 -5.66 -0.41 22.07
C HIS A 132 -6.77 -0.06 23.09
N SER A 133 -6.58 1.01 23.85
CA SER A 133 -7.55 1.51 24.82
C SER A 133 -8.70 2.24 24.12
N SER A 134 -9.73 2.60 24.87
CA SER A 134 -10.83 3.42 24.33
C SER A 134 -10.33 4.78 23.80
N LYS A 135 -9.37 5.39 24.46
CA LYS A 135 -8.74 6.65 24.01
C LYS A 135 -7.99 6.48 22.69
N PHE A 136 -7.32 5.34 22.50
CA PHE A 136 -6.68 5.01 21.22
C PHE A 136 -7.71 4.98 20.09
N TRP A 137 -8.80 4.26 20.26
CA TRP A 137 -9.83 4.14 19.23
C TRP A 137 -10.58 5.45 18.99
N GLU A 138 -10.77 6.27 20.00
CA GLU A 138 -11.30 7.63 19.84
C GLU A 138 -10.38 8.47 18.94
N LEU A 139 -9.07 8.39 19.15
CA LEU A 139 -8.10 9.09 18.32
C LEU A 139 -8.10 8.58 16.88
N VAL A 140 -8.17 7.27 16.68
CA VAL A 140 -8.31 6.67 15.36
C VAL A 140 -9.56 7.20 14.66
N GLU A 141 -10.70 7.22 15.35
CA GLU A 141 -11.97 7.70 14.81
C GLU A 141 -11.92 9.18 14.42
N GLU A 142 -11.26 10.03 15.22
CA GLU A 142 -11.07 11.45 14.90
C GLU A 142 -10.38 11.65 13.55
N ASN A 143 -9.43 10.79 13.21
CA ASN A 143 -8.63 10.91 12.00
C ASN A 143 -9.07 9.98 10.86
N PHE A 144 -9.89 8.99 11.18
CA PHE A 144 -10.43 8.04 10.21
C PHE A 144 -11.82 7.56 10.67
N PRO A 145 -12.87 8.35 10.42
CA PRO A 145 -14.22 8.04 10.96
C PRO A 145 -14.79 6.69 10.56
N LYS A 146 -14.41 6.18 9.38
CA LYS A 146 -14.88 4.88 8.85
C LYS A 146 -14.01 3.70 9.27
N TYR A 147 -13.19 3.84 10.32
CA TYR A 147 -12.22 2.81 10.69
C TYR A 147 -12.84 1.44 11.00
N LYS A 148 -14.05 1.40 11.56
CA LYS A 148 -14.71 0.13 11.92
C LYS A 148 -14.99 -0.72 10.69
N GLN A 149 -15.47 -0.10 9.62
CA GLN A 149 -15.74 -0.79 8.35
C GLN A 149 -14.45 -1.30 7.71
N ILE A 150 -13.43 -0.45 7.65
CA ILE A 150 -12.13 -0.81 7.08
C ILE A 150 -11.45 -1.92 7.88
N LYS A 151 -11.48 -1.83 9.20
CA LYS A 151 -10.96 -2.86 10.09
C LYS A 151 -11.64 -4.21 9.87
N LYS A 152 -12.96 -4.21 9.69
CA LYS A 152 -13.73 -5.41 9.38
C LYS A 152 -13.32 -6.01 8.03
N GLU A 153 -13.22 -5.18 6.99
CA GLU A 153 -12.80 -5.62 5.65
C GLU A 153 -11.40 -6.26 5.68
N MET A 154 -10.47 -5.68 6.43
CA MET A 154 -9.10 -6.19 6.52
C MET A 154 -8.97 -7.53 7.23
N LYS A 155 -9.94 -7.92 8.06
CA LYS A 155 -9.97 -9.26 8.66
C LYS A 155 -10.26 -10.36 7.65
N GLU A 156 -10.86 -10.01 6.51
CA GLU A 156 -11.24 -10.95 5.46
C GLU A 156 -10.12 -11.18 4.43
N PHE A 157 -8.99 -10.53 4.58
CA PHE A 157 -7.85 -10.63 3.67
C PHE A 157 -7.00 -11.89 3.90
#